data_beddcde902b2d370bfe93dfea1880aa2
#
_entry.id   beddcde902b2d370bfe93dfea1880aa2
#
_cell.length_a   1.000
_cell.length_b   1.000
_cell.length_c   1.000
_cell.angle_alpha   90.00
_cell.angle_beta   90.00
_cell.angle_gamma   90.00
#
_symmetry.space_group_name_H-M   'P 1'
#
loop_
_entity.id
_entity.type
_entity.pdbx_description
1 polymer ?
#
loop_
_entity_poly.entity_id
_entity_poly.type
_entity_poly.pdbx_seq_one_letter_code
_entity_poly.pdbx_strand_id
1 'polypeptide(L)'
;MRLLFYGSCRKEPSEEDVNEDRWAFSGSLGTLALCDGASESFDSSVWAQILADKFALNPAVTPEWLADAVAEYASRHDFEAMSWSGQAAYRRGSFSTLLGAQHDPEHGTVEVLAVGDSLAVLADSSAAVSCWPFSEPERFRECPTLFATLAEYNAFVSDGVFWKTRRTCFELGELGAPRLVCVTDALGEWLLRQTQAGGDGLARLLSMSTEKELEDLVLRERQTGRMRIDDSTLIVAAFDKGSEPYAIPDL
;
A
#
# COMPACT_ATOMS: atom_id res chain seq x y z
N MET A 1 3.81 16.35 3.41
CA MET A 1 2.72 15.34 3.61
C MET A 1 2.61 15.02 5.08
N ARG A 2 1.40 14.87 5.60
CA ARG A 2 1.13 14.58 7.02
C ARG A 2 0.17 13.39 7.12
N LEU A 3 0.52 12.39 7.93
CA LEU A 3 -0.35 11.26 8.21
C LEU A 3 -1.54 11.72 9.07
N LEU A 4 -2.77 11.41 8.64
CA LEU A 4 -3.99 11.70 9.39
C LEU A 4 -4.51 10.49 10.13
N PHE A 5 -4.46 9.33 9.47
CA PHE A 5 -4.98 8.07 10.00
C PHE A 5 -4.22 6.90 9.38
N TYR A 6 -4.00 5.88 10.15
CA TYR A 6 -3.77 4.52 9.64
C TYR A 6 -4.52 3.52 10.51
N GLY A 7 -4.91 2.41 9.91
CA GLY A 7 -5.53 1.29 10.60
C GLY A 7 -5.53 0.06 9.71
N SER A 8 -5.59 -1.10 10.34
CA SER A 8 -5.57 -2.39 9.67
C SER A 8 -6.51 -3.38 10.34
N CYS A 9 -7.16 -4.24 9.55
CA CYS A 9 -8.01 -5.32 10.02
C CYS A 9 -7.56 -6.62 9.37
N ARG A 10 -7.19 -7.61 10.19
CA ARG A 10 -6.74 -8.93 9.73
C ARG A 10 -7.83 -9.69 9.00
N LYS A 11 -7.41 -10.62 8.10
CA LYS A 11 -8.34 -11.52 7.41
C LYS A 11 -9.07 -12.44 8.40
N GLU A 12 -8.37 -12.97 9.39
CA GLU A 12 -8.94 -13.79 10.45
C GLU A 12 -8.64 -13.20 11.84
N PRO A 13 -9.55 -13.36 12.81
CA PRO A 13 -9.37 -12.81 14.16
C PRO A 13 -8.44 -13.66 15.04
N SER A 14 -7.81 -14.73 14.53
CA SER A 14 -6.93 -15.58 15.33
C SER A 14 -5.61 -14.86 15.67
N GLU A 15 -5.09 -15.07 16.88
CA GLU A 15 -3.79 -14.51 17.30
C GLU A 15 -2.61 -15.08 16.48
N GLU A 16 -2.79 -16.24 15.85
CA GLU A 16 -1.78 -16.93 15.04
C GLU A 16 -1.72 -16.36 13.61
N ASP A 17 -2.79 -15.67 13.16
CA ASP A 17 -2.84 -15.09 11.83
C ASP A 17 -2.10 -13.75 11.80
N VAL A 18 -1.02 -13.71 11.03
CA VAL A 18 -0.20 -12.50 10.89
C VAL A 18 -0.76 -11.68 9.75
N ASN A 19 -1.15 -10.44 10.04
CA ASN A 19 -1.46 -9.48 8.99
C ASN A 19 -0.23 -9.34 8.07
N GLU A 20 -0.42 -9.51 6.78
CA GLU A 20 0.67 -9.47 5.79
C GLU A 20 0.86 -8.07 5.18
N ASP A 21 -0.09 -7.15 5.41
CA ASP A 21 0.02 -5.75 5.02
C ASP A 21 1.09 -5.02 5.85
N ARG A 22 1.92 -4.23 5.20
CA ARG A 22 2.92 -3.37 5.84
C ARG A 22 2.91 -1.99 5.23
N TRP A 23 3.33 -1.03 6.03
CA TRP A 23 3.44 0.35 5.58
C TRP A 23 4.61 1.06 6.23
N ALA A 24 5.05 2.15 5.61
CA ALA A 24 6.05 3.05 6.18
C ALA A 24 5.76 4.49 5.74
N PHE A 25 6.17 5.44 6.57
CA PHE A 25 6.00 6.86 6.33
C PHE A 25 7.24 7.64 6.76
N SER A 26 7.69 8.59 5.93
CA SER A 26 8.73 9.55 6.28
C SER A 26 8.19 10.97 6.07
N GLY A 27 7.84 11.64 7.16
CA GLY A 27 7.37 13.02 7.11
C GLY A 27 8.42 13.99 6.56
N SER A 28 9.68 13.78 6.89
CA SER A 28 10.79 14.63 6.43
C SER A 28 11.06 14.52 4.93
N LEU A 29 10.84 13.35 4.34
CA LEU A 29 10.99 13.11 2.90
C LEU A 29 9.66 13.25 2.14
N GLY A 30 8.54 13.39 2.86
CA GLY A 30 7.23 13.43 2.25
C GLY A 30 6.84 12.13 1.55
N THR A 31 7.30 10.98 2.04
CA THR A 31 7.08 9.67 1.40
C THR A 31 6.17 8.78 2.23
N LEU A 32 5.39 7.95 1.54
CA LEU A 32 4.50 6.94 2.10
C LEU A 32 4.61 5.66 1.25
N ALA A 33 4.62 4.51 1.88
CA ALA A 33 4.50 3.22 1.21
C ALA A 33 3.46 2.33 1.90
N LEU A 34 2.70 1.59 1.10
CA LEU A 34 1.79 0.52 1.51
C LEU A 34 2.10 -0.72 0.66
N CYS A 35 2.35 -1.84 1.32
CA CYS A 35 2.69 -3.11 0.73
C CYS A 35 1.77 -4.20 1.26
N ASP A 36 1.20 -4.99 0.36
CA ASP A 36 0.38 -6.15 0.65
C ASP A 36 1.20 -7.39 0.31
N GLY A 37 1.48 -8.21 1.32
CA GLY A 37 2.27 -9.43 1.19
C GLY A 37 1.40 -10.61 0.74
N ALA A 38 1.82 -11.33 -0.31
CA ALA A 38 1.04 -12.45 -0.84
C ALA A 38 0.95 -13.61 0.16
N SER A 39 -0.25 -13.96 0.61
CA SER A 39 -0.52 -14.90 1.71
C SER A 39 0.05 -16.31 1.53
N GLU A 40 0.22 -16.80 0.30
CA GLU A 40 0.78 -18.13 0.02
C GLU A 40 2.31 -18.15 -0.12
N SER A 41 2.97 -17.00 0.06
CA SER A 41 4.41 -16.89 -0.07
C SER A 41 5.13 -16.96 1.29
N PHE A 42 6.42 -17.28 1.25
CA PHE A 42 7.20 -17.46 2.48
C PHE A 42 7.49 -16.11 3.14
N ASP A 43 7.00 -15.92 4.39
CA ASP A 43 7.27 -14.73 5.21
C ASP A 43 7.04 -13.41 4.46
N SER A 44 5.89 -13.32 3.78
CA SER A 44 5.50 -12.18 2.95
C SER A 44 5.45 -10.87 3.72
N SER A 45 5.10 -10.94 4.99
CA SER A 45 5.05 -9.78 5.88
C SER A 45 6.42 -9.13 6.09
N VAL A 46 7.49 -9.92 6.19
CA VAL A 46 8.87 -9.41 6.27
C VAL A 46 9.29 -8.78 4.95
N TRP A 47 8.94 -9.41 3.82
CA TRP A 47 9.22 -8.85 2.50
C TRP A 47 8.50 -7.52 2.28
N ALA A 48 7.20 -7.46 2.58
CA ALA A 48 6.39 -6.25 2.51
C ALA A 48 6.97 -5.12 3.37
N GLN A 49 7.43 -5.42 4.61
CA GLN A 49 8.04 -4.42 5.49
C GLN A 49 9.34 -3.86 4.90
N ILE A 50 10.21 -4.72 4.35
CA ILE A 50 11.47 -4.28 3.74
C ILE A 50 11.19 -3.34 2.56
N LEU A 51 10.24 -3.68 1.70
CA LEU A 51 9.88 -2.82 0.57
C LEU A 51 9.32 -1.47 1.03
N ALA A 52 8.42 -1.49 2.02
CA ALA A 52 7.82 -0.28 2.58
C ALA A 52 8.88 0.65 3.19
N ASP A 53 9.75 0.12 4.06
CA ASP A 53 10.82 0.90 4.72
C ASP A 53 11.81 1.47 3.72
N LYS A 54 12.24 0.67 2.74
CA LYS A 54 13.17 1.12 1.70
C LYS A 54 12.57 2.22 0.84
N PHE A 55 11.29 2.10 0.44
CA PHE A 55 10.63 3.13 -0.34
C PHE A 55 10.47 4.43 0.46
N ALA A 56 10.07 4.33 1.72
CA ALA A 56 9.89 5.50 2.57
C ALA A 56 11.21 6.29 2.77
N LEU A 57 12.35 5.61 2.75
CA LEU A 57 13.68 6.23 2.88
C LEU A 57 14.30 6.63 1.53
N ASN A 58 14.01 5.89 0.48
CA ASN A 58 14.50 6.15 -0.87
C ASN A 58 13.48 5.68 -1.92
N PRO A 59 12.63 6.58 -2.46
CA PRO A 59 11.56 6.24 -3.39
C PRO A 59 12.04 5.92 -4.82
N ALA A 60 13.36 5.95 -5.07
CA ALA A 60 13.96 5.62 -6.37
C ALA A 60 14.06 4.10 -6.56
N VAL A 61 13.00 3.46 -7.03
CA VAL A 61 12.96 2.02 -7.29
C VAL A 61 13.77 1.70 -8.56
N THR A 62 14.97 1.12 -8.35
CA THR A 62 15.90 0.68 -9.40
C THR A 62 16.25 -0.81 -9.24
N PRO A 63 16.90 -1.45 -10.22
CA PRO A 63 17.42 -2.81 -10.05
C PRO A 63 18.33 -2.96 -8.83
N GLU A 64 19.19 -1.97 -8.55
CA GLU A 64 20.10 -1.96 -7.39
C GLU A 64 19.31 -1.83 -6.08
N TRP A 65 18.31 -0.94 -6.03
CA TRP A 65 17.42 -0.80 -4.88
C TRP A 65 16.74 -2.13 -4.55
N LEU A 66 16.25 -2.83 -5.57
CA LEU A 66 15.61 -4.14 -5.38
C LEU A 66 16.62 -5.22 -4.98
N ALA A 67 17.82 -5.22 -5.56
CA ALA A 67 18.87 -6.17 -5.17
C ALA A 67 19.26 -6.01 -3.69
N ASP A 68 19.34 -4.77 -3.20
CA ASP A 68 19.58 -4.47 -1.78
C ASP A 68 18.41 -4.94 -0.89
N ALA A 69 17.16 -4.81 -1.36
CA ALA A 69 16.00 -5.32 -0.63
C ALA A 69 16.04 -6.85 -0.51
N VAL A 70 16.35 -7.55 -1.61
CA VAL A 70 16.49 -9.02 -1.63
C VAL A 70 17.63 -9.47 -0.72
N ALA A 71 18.76 -8.78 -0.74
CA ALA A 71 19.90 -9.09 0.15
C ALA A 71 19.53 -8.90 1.64
N GLU A 72 18.79 -7.86 1.95
CA GLU A 72 18.29 -7.62 3.30
C GLU A 72 17.32 -8.73 3.73
N TYR A 73 16.36 -9.10 2.87
CA TYR A 73 15.44 -10.21 3.15
C TYR A 73 16.19 -11.52 3.41
N ALA A 74 17.16 -11.85 2.56
CA ALA A 74 17.99 -13.05 2.75
C ALA A 74 18.76 -13.05 4.08
N SER A 75 19.25 -11.87 4.51
CA SER A 75 19.98 -11.74 5.77
C SER A 75 19.14 -11.96 7.03
N ARG A 76 17.81 -11.85 6.90
CA ARG A 76 16.88 -12.08 8.02
C ARG A 76 16.53 -13.56 8.24
N HIS A 77 17.00 -14.44 7.35
CA HIS A 77 16.65 -15.85 7.36
C HIS A 77 17.90 -16.74 7.42
N ASP A 78 17.96 -17.62 8.40
CA ASP A 78 18.97 -18.68 8.45
C ASP A 78 18.44 -19.92 7.71
N PHE A 79 18.75 -19.99 6.41
CA PHE A 79 18.26 -21.06 5.54
C PHE A 79 18.64 -22.44 6.05
N GLU A 80 19.86 -22.62 6.57
CA GLU A 80 20.36 -23.93 7.04
C GLU A 80 19.65 -24.38 8.33
N ALA A 81 19.20 -23.43 9.16
CA ALA A 81 18.44 -23.73 10.37
C ALA A 81 16.95 -24.03 10.13
N MET A 82 16.43 -23.76 8.91
CA MET A 82 15.03 -24.02 8.58
C MET A 82 14.73 -25.51 8.49
N SER A 83 13.47 -25.87 8.81
CA SER A 83 12.94 -27.19 8.48
C SER A 83 12.95 -27.44 6.96
N TRP A 84 12.90 -28.69 6.53
CA TRP A 84 12.83 -29.03 5.10
C TRP A 84 11.65 -28.35 4.38
N SER A 85 10.47 -28.27 5.04
CA SER A 85 9.30 -27.56 4.50
C SER A 85 9.53 -26.05 4.43
N GLY A 86 10.20 -25.47 5.41
CA GLY A 86 10.59 -24.06 5.42
C GLY A 86 11.56 -23.72 4.27
N GLN A 87 12.61 -24.54 4.09
CA GLN A 87 13.53 -24.38 2.97
C GLN A 87 12.82 -24.49 1.61
N ALA A 88 11.86 -25.41 1.48
CA ALA A 88 11.07 -25.55 0.25
C ALA A 88 10.16 -24.34 0.02
N ALA A 89 9.57 -23.76 1.06
CA ALA A 89 8.78 -22.54 0.99
C ALA A 89 9.65 -21.33 0.64
N TYR A 90 10.79 -21.15 1.30
CA TYR A 90 11.75 -20.07 1.02
C TYR A 90 12.21 -20.06 -0.45
N ARG A 91 12.49 -21.25 -1.02
CA ARG A 91 12.90 -21.38 -2.43
C ARG A 91 11.81 -21.00 -3.44
N ARG A 92 10.54 -21.01 -3.06
CA ARG A 92 9.45 -20.49 -3.92
C ARG A 92 9.38 -18.98 -3.93
N GLY A 93 10.10 -18.33 -3.02
CA GLY A 93 10.16 -16.88 -2.89
C GLY A 93 9.03 -16.27 -2.08
N SER A 94 9.18 -14.99 -1.82
CA SER A 94 8.17 -14.12 -1.22
C SER A 94 7.74 -13.07 -2.23
N PHE A 95 6.47 -12.66 -2.16
CA PHE A 95 5.86 -11.72 -3.10
C PHE A 95 5.10 -10.64 -2.35
N SER A 96 5.12 -9.41 -2.88
CA SER A 96 4.36 -8.28 -2.31
C SER A 96 4.06 -7.23 -3.36
N THR A 97 2.97 -6.50 -3.15
CA THR A 97 2.67 -5.25 -3.84
C THR A 97 3.59 -4.13 -3.33
N LEU A 98 3.61 -3.00 -4.02
CA LEU A 98 4.14 -1.73 -3.52
C LEU A 98 3.30 -0.58 -4.10
N LEU A 99 2.56 0.08 -3.23
CA LEU A 99 1.95 1.38 -3.50
C LEU A 99 2.79 2.43 -2.78
N GLY A 100 3.48 3.29 -3.54
CA GLY A 100 4.34 4.33 -3.00
C GLY A 100 3.83 5.71 -3.38
N ALA A 101 3.96 6.70 -2.49
CA ALA A 101 3.65 8.09 -2.76
C ALA A 101 4.79 9.00 -2.31
N GLN A 102 5.13 10.00 -3.11
CA GLN A 102 6.12 11.03 -2.80
C GLN A 102 5.54 12.41 -3.06
N HIS A 103 5.46 13.23 -2.03
CA HIS A 103 4.98 14.60 -2.10
C HIS A 103 6.12 15.56 -2.42
N ASP A 104 5.92 16.37 -3.44
CA ASP A 104 6.77 17.51 -3.78
C ASP A 104 6.04 18.81 -3.40
N PRO A 105 6.41 19.41 -2.25
CA PRO A 105 5.76 20.65 -1.79
C PRO A 105 6.16 21.88 -2.62
N GLU A 106 7.29 21.84 -3.32
CA GLU A 106 7.76 22.98 -4.16
C GLU A 106 6.88 23.08 -5.42
N HIS A 107 6.54 21.95 -6.01
CA HIS A 107 5.68 21.90 -7.21
C HIS A 107 4.20 21.70 -6.87
N GLY A 108 3.86 21.42 -5.61
CA GLY A 108 2.48 21.16 -5.19
C GLY A 108 1.91 19.89 -5.82
N THR A 109 2.71 18.83 -5.92
CA THR A 109 2.35 17.58 -6.56
C THR A 109 2.58 16.38 -5.65
N VAL A 110 1.93 15.26 -5.94
CA VAL A 110 2.27 13.95 -5.37
C VAL A 110 2.44 12.93 -6.49
N GLU A 111 3.64 12.37 -6.60
CA GLU A 111 3.89 11.22 -7.47
C GLU A 111 3.44 9.95 -6.75
N VAL A 112 2.66 9.11 -7.45
CA VAL A 112 2.21 7.81 -6.96
C VAL A 112 2.72 6.71 -7.88
N LEU A 113 3.39 5.72 -7.28
CA LEU A 113 3.84 4.48 -7.90
C LEU A 113 2.96 3.34 -7.44
N ALA A 114 2.50 2.48 -8.34
CA ALA A 114 1.77 1.26 -8.00
C ALA A 114 2.29 0.05 -8.78
N VAL A 115 2.86 -0.90 -8.06
CA VAL A 115 3.16 -2.27 -8.53
C VAL A 115 2.30 -3.20 -7.70
N GLY A 116 1.34 -3.86 -8.35
CA GLY A 116 0.29 -4.62 -7.68
C GLY A 116 -1.08 -3.99 -7.86
N ASP A 117 -1.97 -4.30 -6.95
CA ASP A 117 -3.38 -3.91 -6.96
C ASP A 117 -3.83 -3.12 -5.71
N SER A 118 -2.90 -2.69 -4.86
CA SER A 118 -3.21 -1.68 -3.85
C SER A 118 -3.62 -0.37 -4.53
N LEU A 119 -4.58 0.36 -3.95
CA LEU A 119 -5.23 1.50 -4.56
C LEU A 119 -4.91 2.80 -3.83
N ALA A 120 -4.56 3.84 -4.59
CA ALA A 120 -4.51 5.23 -4.13
C ALA A 120 -5.71 6.01 -4.68
N VAL A 121 -6.37 6.79 -3.82
CA VAL A 121 -7.44 7.71 -4.20
C VAL A 121 -7.06 9.11 -3.74
N LEU A 122 -6.89 10.03 -4.71
CA LEU A 122 -6.82 11.45 -4.41
C LEU A 122 -8.25 11.95 -4.18
N ALA A 123 -8.48 12.55 -3.03
CA ALA A 123 -9.75 13.16 -2.66
C ALA A 123 -9.59 14.65 -2.39
N ASP A 124 -10.62 15.45 -2.72
CA ASP A 124 -10.78 16.81 -2.23
C ASP A 124 -12.02 16.87 -1.35
N SER A 125 -11.83 17.24 -0.07
CA SER A 125 -12.87 17.13 0.95
C SER A 125 -13.37 15.69 1.12
N SER A 126 -14.53 15.33 0.56
CA SER A 126 -15.10 13.97 0.61
C SER A 126 -15.36 13.36 -0.77
N ALA A 127 -14.94 14.06 -1.84
CA ALA A 127 -15.13 13.60 -3.22
C ALA A 127 -13.83 13.01 -3.79
N ALA A 128 -13.92 11.87 -4.47
CA ALA A 128 -12.79 11.34 -5.23
C ALA A 128 -12.51 12.24 -6.45
N VAL A 129 -11.25 12.64 -6.60
CA VAL A 129 -10.74 13.39 -7.75
C VAL A 129 -10.13 12.44 -8.76
N SER A 130 -9.34 11.48 -8.30
CA SER A 130 -8.66 10.49 -9.15
C SER A 130 -8.33 9.23 -8.37
N CYS A 131 -8.26 8.10 -9.08
CA CYS A 131 -7.83 6.80 -8.55
C CYS A 131 -6.62 6.27 -9.33
N TRP A 132 -5.75 5.51 -8.67
CA TRP A 132 -4.58 4.88 -9.27
C TRP A 132 -4.24 3.56 -8.57
N PRO A 133 -3.91 2.46 -9.30
CA PRO A 133 -3.59 2.38 -10.74
C PRO A 133 -4.83 2.19 -11.64
N PHE A 134 -6.01 2.06 -11.11
CA PHE A 134 -7.26 1.87 -11.87
C PHE A 134 -8.46 2.40 -11.08
N SER A 135 -9.62 2.50 -11.74
CA SER A 135 -10.89 2.99 -11.17
C SER A 135 -12.02 1.96 -11.24
N GLU A 136 -11.75 0.80 -11.86
CA GLU A 136 -12.75 -0.26 -12.07
C GLU A 136 -12.54 -1.38 -11.04
N PRO A 137 -13.57 -1.75 -10.23
CA PRO A 137 -13.44 -2.81 -9.22
C PRO A 137 -13.18 -4.19 -9.81
N GLU A 138 -13.50 -4.41 -11.09
CA GLU A 138 -13.24 -5.68 -11.79
C GLU A 138 -11.74 -5.97 -11.95
N ARG A 139 -10.90 -4.93 -11.95
CA ARG A 139 -9.44 -5.04 -12.08
C ARG A 139 -8.78 -5.77 -10.92
N PHE A 140 -9.41 -5.80 -9.75
CA PHE A 140 -8.94 -6.59 -8.60
C PHE A 140 -9.04 -8.12 -8.80
N ARG A 141 -9.64 -8.58 -9.89
CA ARG A 141 -9.70 -10.00 -10.25
C ARG A 141 -8.56 -10.42 -11.18
N GLU A 142 -7.77 -9.47 -11.66
CA GLU A 142 -6.62 -9.76 -12.50
C GLU A 142 -5.44 -10.18 -11.60
N CYS A 143 -4.55 -11.03 -12.13
CA CYS A 143 -3.33 -11.40 -11.42
C CYS A 143 -2.34 -10.22 -11.49
N PRO A 144 -2.00 -9.57 -10.37
CA PRO A 144 -1.13 -8.42 -10.39
C PRO A 144 0.35 -8.82 -10.60
N THR A 145 1.14 -7.88 -11.12
CA THR A 145 2.60 -7.97 -11.05
C THR A 145 3.02 -7.65 -9.61
N LEU A 146 3.90 -8.45 -9.02
CA LEU A 146 4.40 -8.29 -7.66
C LEU A 146 5.92 -8.19 -7.65
N PHE A 147 6.47 -7.51 -6.64
CA PHE A 147 7.89 -7.62 -6.31
C PHE A 147 8.17 -8.97 -5.65
N ALA A 148 9.21 -9.64 -6.10
CA ALA A 148 9.59 -10.95 -5.60
C ALA A 148 11.01 -10.94 -5.00
N THR A 149 11.27 -11.86 -4.08
CA THR A 149 12.63 -12.14 -3.61
C THR A 149 13.46 -12.93 -4.63
N LEU A 150 12.83 -13.43 -5.68
CA LEU A 150 13.47 -14.20 -6.77
C LEU A 150 13.63 -13.32 -8.01
N ALA A 151 14.86 -13.21 -8.52
CA ALA A 151 15.23 -12.27 -9.59
C ALA A 151 14.45 -12.51 -10.91
N GLU A 152 14.13 -13.75 -11.23
CA GLU A 152 13.41 -14.13 -12.46
C GLU A 152 12.01 -13.50 -12.57
N TYR A 153 11.37 -13.15 -11.47
CA TYR A 153 10.06 -12.49 -11.45
C TYR A 153 10.13 -10.97 -11.54
N ASN A 154 11.33 -10.39 -11.47
CA ASN A 154 11.54 -8.94 -11.38
C ASN A 154 12.07 -8.31 -12.67
N ALA A 155 12.00 -9.00 -13.82
CA ALA A 155 12.52 -8.49 -15.08
C ALA A 155 11.92 -7.11 -15.47
N PHE A 156 10.69 -6.83 -15.02
CA PHE A 156 9.99 -5.56 -15.27
C PHE A 156 10.70 -4.34 -14.66
N VAL A 157 11.53 -4.53 -13.63
CA VAL A 157 12.19 -3.41 -12.95
C VAL A 157 13.16 -2.66 -13.88
N SER A 158 13.72 -3.37 -14.87
CA SER A 158 14.58 -2.77 -15.91
C SER A 158 13.80 -2.24 -17.12
N ASP A 159 12.49 -2.39 -17.16
CA ASP A 159 11.65 -1.97 -18.29
C ASP A 159 11.11 -0.55 -18.09
N GLY A 160 11.69 0.41 -18.83
CA GLY A 160 11.23 1.80 -18.80
C GLY A 160 9.79 2.00 -19.32
N VAL A 161 9.25 1.09 -20.13
CA VAL A 161 7.86 1.14 -20.60
C VAL A 161 6.91 0.74 -19.47
N PHE A 162 7.27 -0.29 -18.70
CA PHE A 162 6.54 -0.70 -17.51
C PHE A 162 6.35 0.48 -16.55
N TRP A 163 7.43 1.18 -16.21
CA TRP A 163 7.38 2.30 -15.25
C TRP A 163 6.49 3.46 -15.69
N LYS A 164 6.39 3.74 -17.00
CA LYS A 164 5.49 4.77 -17.53
C LYS A 164 4.01 4.46 -17.27
N THR A 165 3.67 3.18 -17.11
CA THR A 165 2.29 2.73 -16.84
C THR A 165 2.03 2.46 -15.35
N ARG A 166 3.03 2.63 -14.50
CA ARG A 166 2.95 2.36 -13.05
C ARG A 166 3.16 3.59 -12.19
N ARG A 167 3.34 4.75 -12.81
CA ARG A 167 3.47 6.03 -12.12
C ARG A 167 2.44 7.03 -12.63
N THR A 168 1.96 7.84 -11.73
CA THR A 168 1.12 9.01 -12.02
C THR A 168 1.56 10.18 -11.14
N CYS A 169 1.23 11.40 -11.57
CA CYS A 169 1.47 12.60 -10.80
C CYS A 169 0.12 13.31 -10.59
N PHE A 170 -0.26 13.53 -9.34
CA PHE A 170 -1.45 14.26 -8.98
C PHE A 170 -1.10 15.72 -8.66
N GLU A 171 -1.81 16.66 -9.30
CA GLU A 171 -1.71 18.08 -9.02
C GLU A 171 -2.59 18.44 -7.81
N LEU A 172 -2.01 19.14 -6.83
CA LEU A 172 -2.69 19.50 -5.59
C LEU A 172 -3.13 20.96 -5.54
N GLY A 173 -2.58 21.81 -6.42
CA GLY A 173 -2.66 23.26 -6.32
C GLY A 173 -4.07 23.87 -6.30
N GLU A 174 -5.01 23.29 -7.05
CA GLU A 174 -6.39 23.77 -7.15
C GLU A 174 -7.34 23.16 -6.11
N LEU A 175 -6.87 22.15 -5.35
CA LEU A 175 -7.70 21.43 -4.39
C LEU A 175 -7.80 22.19 -3.06
N GLY A 176 -8.99 22.21 -2.47
CA GLY A 176 -9.27 22.90 -1.22
C GLY A 176 -8.66 22.23 0.00
N ALA A 177 -8.81 20.93 0.12
CA ALA A 177 -8.32 20.10 1.21
C ALA A 177 -7.90 18.72 0.69
N PRO A 178 -6.81 18.65 -0.12
CA PRO A 178 -6.39 17.39 -0.74
C PRO A 178 -5.98 16.34 0.29
N ARG A 179 -6.43 15.12 0.07
CA ARG A 179 -6.08 13.95 0.87
C ARG A 179 -5.76 12.77 -0.05
N LEU A 180 -4.78 11.98 0.34
CA LEU A 180 -4.46 10.71 -0.31
C LEU A 180 -4.96 9.58 0.59
N VAL A 181 -5.81 8.74 0.05
CA VAL A 181 -6.31 7.51 0.68
C VAL A 181 -5.62 6.35 0.00
N CYS A 182 -4.82 5.59 0.74
CA CYS A 182 -4.17 4.37 0.26
C CYS A 182 -4.80 3.17 0.96
N VAL A 183 -5.17 2.16 0.18
CA VAL A 183 -5.85 0.95 0.69
C VAL A 183 -5.31 -0.30 -0.01
N THR A 184 -5.28 -1.41 0.71
CA THR A 184 -5.04 -2.73 0.12
C THR A 184 -6.28 -3.22 -0.61
N ASP A 185 -6.15 -4.28 -1.36
CA ASP A 185 -7.04 -4.75 -2.41
C ASP A 185 -8.49 -5.01 -1.96
N ALA A 186 -8.73 -5.70 -0.83
CA ALA A 186 -10.08 -5.99 -0.35
C ALA A 186 -10.87 -4.71 -0.03
N LEU A 187 -10.21 -3.75 0.63
CA LEU A 187 -10.82 -2.46 0.96
C LEU A 187 -10.93 -1.58 -0.28
N GLY A 188 -9.98 -1.66 -1.21
CA GLY A 188 -9.98 -0.96 -2.48
C GLY A 188 -11.11 -1.40 -3.39
N GLU A 189 -11.32 -2.71 -3.56
CA GLU A 189 -12.45 -3.27 -4.32
C GLU A 189 -13.78 -2.80 -3.74
N TRP A 190 -13.93 -2.89 -2.41
CA TRP A 190 -15.12 -2.41 -1.72
C TRP A 190 -15.35 -0.92 -1.97
N LEU A 191 -14.31 -0.08 -1.84
CA LEU A 191 -14.40 1.36 -2.04
C LEU A 191 -14.86 1.71 -3.46
N LEU A 192 -14.26 1.08 -4.50
CA LEU A 192 -14.65 1.33 -5.88
C LEU A 192 -16.09 0.87 -6.17
N ARG A 193 -16.53 -0.26 -5.60
CA ARG A 193 -17.93 -0.73 -5.71
C ARG A 193 -18.90 0.24 -5.04
N GLN A 194 -18.54 0.78 -3.85
CA GLN A 194 -19.34 1.82 -3.19
C GLN A 194 -19.45 3.07 -4.05
N THR A 195 -18.35 3.51 -4.64
CA THR A 195 -18.31 4.68 -5.52
C THR A 195 -19.18 4.49 -6.76
N GLN A 196 -19.10 3.34 -7.43
CA GLN A 196 -19.95 3.02 -8.58
C GLN A 196 -21.45 2.98 -8.24
N ALA A 197 -21.78 2.53 -7.03
CA ALA A 197 -23.15 2.50 -6.54
C ALA A 197 -23.68 3.86 -6.02
N GLY A 198 -22.86 4.91 -6.07
CA GLY A 198 -23.21 6.22 -5.51
C GLY A 198 -23.26 6.25 -3.98
N GLY A 199 -22.54 5.33 -3.32
CA GLY A 199 -22.45 5.23 -1.87
C GLY A 199 -21.47 6.22 -1.25
N ASP A 200 -21.40 6.25 0.07
CA ASP A 200 -20.60 7.16 0.89
C ASP A 200 -19.25 6.54 1.36
N GLY A 201 -18.79 5.48 0.72
CA GLY A 201 -17.62 4.70 1.14
C GLY A 201 -16.39 5.58 1.41
N LEU A 202 -16.04 6.46 0.47
CA LEU A 202 -14.89 7.35 0.62
C LEU A 202 -15.05 8.32 1.81
N ALA A 203 -16.23 8.94 1.96
CA ALA A 203 -16.50 9.85 3.07
C ALA A 203 -16.38 9.12 4.43
N ARG A 204 -16.82 7.87 4.50
CA ARG A 204 -16.65 7.03 5.71
C ARG A 204 -15.19 6.77 6.00
N LEU A 205 -14.38 6.35 5.00
CA LEU A 205 -12.94 6.13 5.20
C LEU A 205 -12.22 7.42 5.63
N LEU A 206 -12.56 8.55 5.05
CA LEU A 206 -11.97 9.85 5.39
C LEU A 206 -12.38 10.37 6.79
N SER A 207 -13.45 9.85 7.37
CA SER A 207 -13.91 10.20 8.72
C SER A 207 -13.38 9.28 9.83
N MET A 208 -12.63 8.21 9.48
CA MET A 208 -12.05 7.29 10.46
C MET A 208 -11.08 8.01 11.40
N SER A 209 -11.19 7.71 12.68
CA SER A 209 -10.36 8.31 13.74
C SER A 209 -9.73 7.24 14.65
N THR A 210 -10.23 6.00 14.62
CA THR A 210 -9.73 4.88 15.41
C THR A 210 -9.67 3.59 14.57
N GLU A 211 -8.71 2.71 14.90
CA GLU A 211 -8.62 1.39 14.26
C GLU A 211 -9.90 0.57 14.48
N LYS A 212 -10.56 0.73 15.64
CA LYS A 212 -11.82 0.04 15.94
C LYS A 212 -12.94 0.41 14.98
N GLU A 213 -13.03 1.66 14.54
CA GLU A 213 -14.03 2.08 13.54
C GLU A 213 -13.78 1.39 12.19
N LEU A 214 -12.51 1.25 11.79
CA LEU A 214 -12.13 0.52 10.58
C LEU A 214 -12.46 -0.96 10.72
N GLU A 215 -12.08 -1.60 11.83
CA GLU A 215 -12.38 -3.00 12.10
C GLU A 215 -13.89 -3.27 12.05
N ASP A 216 -14.69 -2.44 12.73
CA ASP A 216 -16.16 -2.57 12.75
C ASP A 216 -16.78 -2.38 11.36
N LEU A 217 -16.21 -1.50 10.52
CA LEU A 217 -16.60 -1.38 9.12
C LEU A 217 -16.29 -2.66 8.35
N VAL A 218 -15.03 -3.09 8.36
CA VAL A 218 -14.55 -4.25 7.59
C VAL A 218 -15.32 -5.51 7.96
N LEU A 219 -15.45 -5.81 9.25
CA LEU A 219 -16.16 -6.98 9.72
C LEU A 219 -17.64 -6.98 9.30
N ARG A 220 -18.31 -5.84 9.37
CA ARG A 220 -19.71 -5.68 8.91
C ARG A 220 -19.84 -5.92 7.41
N GLU A 221 -18.94 -5.36 6.62
CA GLU A 221 -18.99 -5.50 5.17
C GLU A 221 -18.66 -6.93 4.72
N ARG A 222 -17.74 -7.62 5.43
CA ARG A 222 -17.47 -9.06 5.23
C ARG A 222 -18.68 -9.92 5.59
N GLN A 223 -19.32 -9.69 6.75
CA GLN A 223 -20.51 -10.44 7.19
C GLN A 223 -21.67 -10.34 6.20
N THR A 224 -21.79 -9.21 5.50
CA THR A 224 -22.83 -9.00 4.49
C THR A 224 -22.42 -9.42 3.07
N GLY A 225 -21.23 -9.98 2.90
CA GLY A 225 -20.70 -10.43 1.61
C GLY A 225 -20.37 -9.29 0.63
N ARG A 226 -20.25 -8.05 1.11
CA ARG A 226 -19.91 -6.89 0.28
C ARG A 226 -18.41 -6.61 0.21
N MET A 227 -17.63 -7.22 1.10
CA MET A 227 -16.16 -7.17 1.09
C MET A 227 -15.64 -8.60 1.20
N ARG A 228 -14.59 -8.93 0.45
CA ARG A 228 -13.91 -10.22 0.55
C ARG A 228 -13.16 -10.33 1.88
N ILE A 229 -12.88 -11.55 2.30
CA ILE A 229 -12.07 -11.83 3.49
C ILE A 229 -10.61 -11.80 3.07
N ASP A 230 -9.92 -10.74 3.44
CA ASP A 230 -8.48 -10.55 3.25
C ASP A 230 -7.97 -9.48 4.22
N ASP A 231 -6.66 -9.37 4.44
CA ASP A 231 -6.11 -8.26 5.20
C ASP A 231 -6.59 -6.95 4.59
N SER A 232 -6.88 -5.97 5.42
CA SER A 232 -7.49 -4.71 4.96
C SER A 232 -6.85 -3.54 5.67
N THR A 233 -6.03 -2.77 4.96
CA THR A 233 -5.31 -1.63 5.51
C THR A 233 -5.77 -0.34 4.86
N LEU A 234 -5.93 0.70 5.68
CA LEU A 234 -6.25 2.06 5.30
C LEU A 234 -5.19 3.02 5.80
N ILE A 235 -4.69 3.87 4.92
CA ILE A 235 -3.84 5.02 5.26
C ILE A 235 -4.47 6.28 4.66
N VAL A 236 -4.56 7.34 5.47
CA VAL A 236 -5.02 8.66 5.02
C VAL A 236 -3.95 9.68 5.30
N ALA A 237 -3.48 10.36 4.27
CA ALA A 237 -2.52 11.45 4.35
C ALA A 237 -3.11 12.76 3.85
N ALA A 238 -2.67 13.89 4.40
CA ALA A 238 -2.99 15.24 3.95
C ALA A 238 -1.75 15.96 3.44
N PHE A 239 -1.99 16.96 2.61
CA PHE A 239 -0.95 17.83 2.05
C PHE A 239 -1.17 19.25 2.57
N ASP A 240 -0.23 19.74 3.37
CA ASP A 240 -0.29 21.11 3.89
C ASP A 240 0.18 22.06 2.79
N LYS A 241 -0.59 23.14 2.57
CA LYS A 241 -0.18 24.22 1.65
C LYS A 241 0.89 25.05 2.34
N GLY A 242 2.14 24.71 2.09
CA GLY A 242 3.35 25.49 2.37
C GLY A 242 3.39 26.32 3.66
N SER A 243 4.06 25.80 4.65
CA SER A 243 4.89 26.44 5.68
C SER A 243 4.74 25.72 7.04
N GLU A 244 5.62 24.84 7.30
CA GLU A 244 6.33 24.46 8.52
C GLU A 244 6.85 23.02 8.42
N PRO A 245 8.04 22.71 8.94
CA PRO A 245 8.54 21.36 8.92
C PRO A 245 7.64 20.44 9.75
N TYR A 246 7.40 19.27 9.23
CA TYR A 246 6.49 18.24 9.72
C TYR A 246 6.69 17.93 11.20
N ALA A 247 5.68 18.17 12.04
CA ALA A 247 5.65 17.66 13.40
C ALA A 247 5.19 16.19 13.37
N ILE A 248 6.05 15.30 13.85
CA ILE A 248 5.71 13.88 14.10
C ILE A 248 4.84 13.89 15.37
N PRO A 249 3.63 13.31 15.35
CA PRO A 249 2.96 12.99 16.61
C PRO A 249 3.82 11.98 17.36
N ASP A 250 4.13 12.24 18.61
CA ASP A 250 4.80 11.27 19.48
C ASP A 250 3.97 9.98 19.53
N LEU A 251 4.58 8.86 19.12
CA LEU A 251 4.05 7.50 19.23
C LEU A 251 4.16 6.98 20.65
#